data_54863551d3c6d99af9ce238045910671
#
_entry.id   54863551d3c6d99af9ce238045910671
#
_cell.length_a   1.000
_cell.length_b   1.000
_cell.length_c   1.000
_cell.angle_alpha   90.00
_cell.angle_beta   90.00
_cell.angle_gamma   90.00
#
_symmetry.space_group_name_H-M   'P 1'
#
loop_
_entity.id
_entity.type
_entity.pdbx_description
1 polymer ?
#
loop_
_entity_poly.entity_id
_entity_poly.type
_entity_poly.pdbx_seq_one_letter_code
_entity_poly.pdbx_strand_id
1 'polypeptide(L)'
;MTEFISKLSPLMEQFKKYRKASQKWSRDSHYKMRAFDRHCNELYPENDKLTQKMVDSFFAKRPTETINSCRQRCYLVSEFIKYLQEREQTNVIVPERPRKRRNTYIPHAFSHEELSDFFEACDNLRYLPNRIDMKIRSMTAPVIFRLLYSTGMRTIEALSLRCEHVDLTEGVISIVGTKGYNEHYIVLHDSMLELMQQFNQKMDCIFPNREYFFVSKDNVRFNSSWLTDNFRIIWDSVNSSHATAYDLRHNYAIENINRWTNEGFNFYDKIAYLSKSMGHVTLESTKYYYSIVPNLSSIMMNQTIETFDWIVPEVNTDEEIY
;
A
#
# COMPACT_ATOMS: atom_id res chain seq x y z
N MET A 1 11.70 -28.32 15.43
CA MET A 1 12.67 -27.22 15.62
C MET A 1 11.91 -25.98 16.03
N THR A 2 12.32 -25.31 17.10
CA THR A 2 11.77 -24.01 17.50
C THR A 2 12.15 -22.98 16.45
N GLU A 3 11.22 -22.12 16.07
CA GLU A 3 11.41 -21.10 15.03
C GLU A 3 12.16 -19.88 15.57
N PHE A 4 12.24 -19.77 16.91
CA PHE A 4 12.97 -18.75 17.65
C PHE A 4 14.26 -19.32 18.25
N ILE A 5 15.29 -18.49 18.40
CA ILE A 5 16.66 -18.90 18.73
C ILE A 5 17.12 -18.50 20.12
N SER A 6 16.50 -17.50 20.75
CA SER A 6 16.87 -17.06 22.11
C SER A 6 16.39 -18.02 23.17
N LYS A 7 16.93 -17.92 24.40
CA LYS A 7 16.45 -18.69 25.56
C LYS A 7 14.98 -18.39 25.93
N LEU A 8 14.42 -17.29 25.40
CA LEU A 8 12.99 -16.95 25.54
C LEU A 8 12.08 -17.65 24.49
N SER A 9 12.64 -18.47 23.60
CA SER A 9 11.90 -19.15 22.54
C SER A 9 10.66 -19.94 23.03
N PRO A 10 10.69 -20.65 24.19
CA PRO A 10 9.49 -21.33 24.68
C PRO A 10 8.32 -20.38 24.97
N LEU A 11 8.58 -19.21 25.54
CA LEU A 11 7.56 -18.19 25.82
C LEU A 11 7.00 -17.57 24.55
N MET A 12 7.87 -17.32 23.55
CA MET A 12 7.47 -16.79 22.25
C MET A 12 6.62 -17.79 21.45
N GLU A 13 6.96 -19.09 21.51
CA GLU A 13 6.14 -20.13 20.87
C GLU A 13 4.77 -20.30 21.55
N GLN A 14 4.69 -20.18 22.88
CA GLN A 14 3.40 -20.16 23.59
C GLN A 14 2.53 -18.97 23.17
N PHE A 15 3.10 -17.77 23.12
CA PHE A 15 2.42 -16.58 22.65
C PHE A 15 1.96 -16.70 21.20
N LYS A 16 2.81 -17.24 20.32
CA LYS A 16 2.46 -17.51 18.92
C LYS A 16 1.26 -18.47 18.82
N LYS A 17 1.26 -19.57 19.59
CA LYS A 17 0.12 -20.51 19.63
C LYS A 17 -1.16 -19.80 20.08
N TYR A 18 -1.10 -19.02 21.14
CA TYR A 18 -2.23 -18.22 21.64
C TYR A 18 -2.78 -17.26 20.58
N ARG A 19 -1.90 -16.52 19.91
CA ARG A 19 -2.28 -15.57 18.85
C ARG A 19 -2.81 -16.26 17.60
N LYS A 20 -2.32 -17.46 17.26
CA LYS A 20 -2.85 -18.28 16.16
C LYS A 20 -4.27 -18.78 16.47
N ALA A 21 -4.52 -19.26 17.68
CA ALA A 21 -5.85 -19.71 18.11
C ALA A 21 -6.91 -18.59 18.00
N SER A 22 -6.52 -17.33 18.22
CA SER A 22 -7.39 -16.16 18.06
C SER A 22 -7.32 -15.51 16.66
N GLN A 23 -6.74 -16.18 15.68
CA GLN A 23 -6.55 -15.70 14.29
C GLN A 23 -5.82 -14.33 14.18
N LYS A 24 -5.04 -13.96 15.21
CA LYS A 24 -4.31 -12.68 15.30
C LYS A 24 -2.81 -12.82 15.03
N TRP A 25 -2.36 -13.93 14.44
CA TRP A 25 -0.96 -14.13 14.05
C TRP A 25 -0.80 -14.03 12.54
N SER A 26 -0.16 -12.97 12.09
CA SER A 26 0.17 -12.73 10.67
C SER A 26 1.65 -12.99 10.38
N ARG A 27 2.02 -12.97 9.10
CA ARG A 27 3.44 -12.98 8.67
C ARG A 27 4.21 -11.79 9.24
N ASP A 28 3.60 -10.61 9.31
CA ASP A 28 4.17 -9.41 9.92
C ASP A 28 4.41 -9.61 11.43
N SER A 29 3.47 -10.24 12.15
CA SER A 29 3.66 -10.61 13.56
C SER A 29 4.86 -11.53 13.72
N HIS A 30 5.02 -12.50 12.83
CA HIS A 30 6.17 -13.39 12.86
C HIS A 30 7.50 -12.64 12.69
N TYR A 31 7.60 -11.74 11.72
CA TYR A 31 8.81 -10.94 11.50
C TYR A 31 9.14 -10.03 12.71
N LYS A 32 8.14 -9.40 13.30
CA LYS A 32 8.32 -8.55 14.48
C LYS A 32 8.80 -9.33 15.69
N MET A 33 8.24 -10.53 15.92
CA MET A 33 8.68 -11.39 17.03
C MET A 33 10.08 -11.91 16.79
N ARG A 34 10.42 -12.34 15.58
CA ARG A 34 11.80 -12.73 15.24
C ARG A 34 12.82 -11.61 15.41
N ALA A 35 12.42 -10.37 15.16
CA ALA A 35 13.30 -9.22 15.39
C ALA A 35 13.59 -9.02 16.87
N PHE A 36 12.60 -9.25 17.75
CA PHE A 36 12.81 -9.23 19.21
C PHE A 36 13.62 -10.44 19.69
N ASP A 37 13.33 -11.63 19.20
CA ASP A 37 14.06 -12.85 19.50
C ASP A 37 15.57 -12.71 19.17
N ARG A 38 15.88 -12.18 17.97
CA ARG A 38 17.26 -11.91 17.55
C ARG A 38 17.93 -10.89 18.47
N HIS A 39 17.26 -9.79 18.80
CA HIS A 39 17.77 -8.80 19.74
C HIS A 39 18.08 -9.42 21.11
N CYS A 40 17.22 -10.28 21.64
CA CYS A 40 17.45 -10.99 22.88
C CYS A 40 18.65 -11.96 22.78
N ASN A 41 18.75 -12.70 21.69
CA ASN A 41 19.84 -13.65 21.48
C ASN A 41 21.20 -12.97 21.30
N GLU A 42 21.26 -11.85 20.58
CA GLU A 42 22.50 -11.12 20.30
C GLU A 42 23.03 -10.35 21.51
N LEU A 43 22.17 -9.68 22.25
CA LEU A 43 22.57 -8.78 23.34
C LEU A 43 22.47 -9.41 24.74
N TYR A 44 21.69 -10.48 24.89
CA TYR A 44 21.39 -11.10 26.18
C TYR A 44 21.35 -12.63 26.08
N PRO A 45 22.38 -13.30 25.51
CA PRO A 45 22.35 -14.73 25.21
C PRO A 45 22.20 -15.62 26.45
N GLU A 46 22.63 -15.14 27.62
CA GLU A 46 22.58 -15.91 28.87
C GLU A 46 21.24 -15.79 29.63
N ASN A 47 20.39 -14.85 29.24
CA ASN A 47 19.14 -14.61 29.95
C ASN A 47 18.04 -15.59 29.53
N ASP A 48 17.59 -16.41 30.46
CA ASP A 48 16.47 -17.36 30.32
C ASP A 48 15.11 -16.75 30.71
N LYS A 49 15.11 -15.57 31.32
CA LYS A 49 13.92 -14.79 31.71
C LYS A 49 13.90 -13.44 31.06
N LEU A 50 12.69 -12.96 30.77
CA LEU A 50 12.50 -11.61 30.25
C LEU A 50 12.86 -10.58 31.31
N THR A 51 13.74 -9.63 30.97
CA THR A 51 14.19 -8.55 31.87
C THR A 51 13.75 -7.18 31.35
N GLN A 52 13.63 -6.19 32.27
CA GLN A 52 13.32 -4.82 31.90
C GLN A 52 14.35 -4.26 30.90
N LYS A 53 15.63 -4.53 31.13
CA LYS A 53 16.71 -4.06 30.27
C LYS A 53 16.59 -4.55 28.82
N MET A 54 16.19 -5.81 28.60
CA MET A 54 15.93 -6.35 27.26
C MET A 54 14.82 -5.58 26.53
N VAL A 55 13.76 -5.28 27.25
CA VAL A 55 12.60 -4.59 26.73
C VAL A 55 12.92 -3.11 26.46
N ASP A 56 13.53 -2.41 27.41
CA ASP A 56 13.88 -0.99 27.27
C ASP A 56 14.85 -0.77 26.10
N SER A 57 15.86 -1.63 25.95
CA SER A 57 16.81 -1.56 24.84
C SER A 57 16.15 -1.83 23.48
N PHE A 58 15.17 -2.74 23.43
CA PHE A 58 14.42 -2.99 22.19
C PHE A 58 13.45 -1.84 21.87
N PHE A 59 12.83 -1.19 22.86
CA PHE A 59 11.91 -0.08 22.68
C PHE A 59 12.62 1.24 22.36
N ALA A 60 13.91 1.37 22.63
CA ALA A 60 14.69 2.53 22.27
C ALA A 60 14.60 2.79 20.75
N LYS A 61 14.35 4.05 20.37
CA LYS A 61 14.26 4.45 18.95
C LYS A 61 15.63 4.28 18.27
N ARG A 62 15.64 3.58 17.14
CA ARG A 62 16.85 3.39 16.31
C ARG A 62 17.14 4.65 15.49
N PRO A 63 18.42 4.97 15.21
CA PRO A 63 18.78 6.16 14.41
C PRO A 63 18.11 6.19 13.02
N THR A 64 17.96 5.03 12.39
CA THR A 64 17.47 4.89 11.01
C THR A 64 15.96 4.66 10.90
N GLU A 65 15.22 4.63 12.03
CA GLU A 65 13.78 4.38 11.98
C GLU A 65 12.95 5.63 12.25
N THR A 66 11.77 5.70 11.62
CA THR A 66 10.76 6.72 11.92
C THR A 66 10.07 6.42 13.25
N ILE A 67 9.44 7.44 13.86
CA ILE A 67 8.65 7.26 15.10
C ILE A 67 7.51 6.25 14.90
N ASN A 68 6.85 6.28 13.75
CA ASN A 68 5.78 5.34 13.44
C ASN A 68 6.30 3.91 13.24
N SER A 69 7.49 3.75 12.66
CA SER A 69 8.15 2.43 12.51
C SER A 69 8.55 1.87 13.87
N CYS A 70 9.14 2.69 14.75
CA CYS A 70 9.44 2.31 16.14
C CYS A 70 8.18 1.85 16.87
N ARG A 71 7.11 2.64 16.82
CA ARG A 71 5.81 2.30 17.40
C ARG A 71 5.27 0.95 16.90
N GLN A 72 5.37 0.71 15.59
CA GLN A 72 4.91 -0.55 14.98
C GLN A 72 5.78 -1.75 15.38
N ARG A 73 7.10 -1.56 15.48
CA ARG A 73 8.04 -2.59 15.94
C ARG A 73 7.74 -3.01 17.38
N CYS A 74 7.51 -2.05 18.26
CA CYS A 74 7.24 -2.30 19.68
C CYS A 74 5.85 -2.87 19.96
N TYR A 75 4.88 -2.68 19.06
CA TYR A 75 3.48 -3.07 19.29
C TYR A 75 3.33 -4.54 19.69
N LEU A 76 3.89 -5.46 18.91
CA LEU A 76 3.72 -6.88 19.15
C LEU A 76 4.43 -7.35 20.44
N VAL A 77 5.57 -6.75 20.75
CA VAL A 77 6.31 -7.04 21.99
C VAL A 77 5.55 -6.51 23.22
N SER A 78 4.87 -5.35 23.12
CA SER A 78 3.95 -4.90 24.16
C SER A 78 2.85 -5.92 24.44
N GLU A 79 2.25 -6.49 23.39
CA GLU A 79 1.22 -7.53 23.54
C GLU A 79 1.78 -8.84 24.10
N PHE A 80 3.02 -9.17 23.77
CA PHE A 80 3.72 -10.33 24.33
C PHE A 80 3.98 -10.16 25.83
N ILE A 81 4.45 -8.98 26.26
CA ILE A 81 4.69 -8.72 27.68
C ILE A 81 3.38 -8.78 28.47
N LYS A 82 2.30 -8.18 27.97
CA LYS A 82 0.97 -8.26 28.60
C LYS A 82 0.49 -9.70 28.75
N TYR A 83 0.68 -10.51 27.68
CA TYR A 83 0.34 -11.93 27.70
C TYR A 83 1.10 -12.69 28.80
N LEU A 84 2.38 -12.37 29.04
CA LEU A 84 3.17 -12.97 30.08
C LEU A 84 2.76 -12.46 31.48
N GLN A 85 2.42 -11.16 31.61
CA GLN A 85 1.92 -10.57 32.86
C GLN A 85 0.60 -11.23 33.31
N GLU A 86 -0.35 -11.40 32.38
CA GLU A 86 -1.63 -12.06 32.66
C GLU A 86 -1.48 -13.51 33.12
N ARG A 87 -0.31 -14.12 32.96
CA ARG A 87 0.06 -15.50 33.37
C ARG A 87 1.10 -15.53 34.48
N GLU A 88 1.35 -14.39 35.08
CA GLU A 88 2.33 -14.23 36.20
C GLU A 88 3.75 -14.72 35.82
N GLN A 89 4.06 -14.72 34.52
CA GLN A 89 5.37 -15.17 33.99
C GLN A 89 6.40 -14.05 33.91
N THR A 90 6.03 -12.80 34.15
CA THR A 90 6.95 -11.65 34.18
C THR A 90 6.36 -10.49 34.98
N ASN A 91 7.26 -9.73 35.61
CA ASN A 91 6.95 -8.46 36.26
C ASN A 91 7.50 -7.24 35.46
N VAL A 92 7.93 -7.47 34.22
CA VAL A 92 8.45 -6.41 33.36
C VAL A 92 7.35 -5.41 33.02
N ILE A 93 7.64 -4.14 33.19
CA ILE A 93 6.71 -3.04 32.86
C ILE A 93 6.78 -2.79 31.35
N VAL A 94 5.62 -2.69 30.70
CA VAL A 94 5.55 -2.34 29.27
C VAL A 94 5.93 -0.87 29.10
N PRO A 95 7.03 -0.53 28.40
CA PRO A 95 7.39 0.86 28.17
C PRO A 95 6.33 1.58 27.33
N GLU A 96 6.19 2.88 27.57
CA GLU A 96 5.29 3.72 26.77
C GLU A 96 5.75 3.76 25.32
N ARG A 97 4.83 3.46 24.41
CA ARG A 97 5.11 3.51 22.97
C ARG A 97 5.02 4.96 22.48
N PRO A 98 5.93 5.38 21.58
CA PRO A 98 5.86 6.73 21.01
C PRO A 98 4.47 7.05 20.46
N ARG A 99 3.99 8.27 20.62
CA ARG A 99 2.72 8.71 20.03
C ARG A 99 2.78 8.63 18.51
N LYS A 100 1.67 8.20 17.90
CA LYS A 100 1.56 8.13 16.43
C LYS A 100 1.72 9.56 15.87
N ARG A 101 2.69 9.73 14.98
CA ARG A 101 2.79 10.97 14.18
C ARG A 101 1.92 10.85 12.93
N ARG A 102 1.26 11.95 12.58
CA ARG A 102 0.51 12.04 11.32
C ARG A 102 1.50 11.84 10.16
N ASN A 103 1.11 11.03 9.18
CA ASN A 103 1.90 10.90 7.97
C ASN A 103 1.72 12.18 7.14
N THR A 104 2.83 12.83 6.80
CA THR A 104 2.87 14.06 6.00
C THR A 104 3.31 13.78 4.56
N TYR A 105 3.28 12.50 4.15
CA TYR A 105 3.60 12.16 2.76
C TYR A 105 2.60 12.83 1.82
N ILE A 106 3.11 13.62 0.90
CA ILE A 106 2.35 14.22 -0.19
C ILE A 106 2.67 13.38 -1.43
N PRO A 107 1.66 12.71 -2.03
CA PRO A 107 1.87 11.95 -3.25
C PRO A 107 2.37 12.85 -4.39
N HIS A 108 3.19 12.30 -5.27
CA HIS A 108 3.60 12.99 -6.48
C HIS A 108 2.38 13.23 -7.40
N ALA A 109 2.21 14.47 -7.81
CA ALA A 109 1.22 14.85 -8.83
C ALA A 109 1.88 14.75 -10.20
N PHE A 110 1.55 13.70 -10.94
CA PHE A 110 2.14 13.48 -12.26
C PHE A 110 1.65 14.49 -13.27
N SER A 111 2.57 15.06 -14.05
CA SER A 111 2.23 15.77 -15.27
C SER A 111 1.95 14.79 -16.42
N HIS A 112 1.28 15.27 -17.46
CA HIS A 112 1.03 14.47 -18.65
C HIS A 112 2.35 14.08 -19.35
N GLU A 113 3.32 14.98 -19.37
CA GLU A 113 4.65 14.78 -19.97
C GLU A 113 5.41 13.68 -19.19
N GLU A 114 5.50 13.80 -17.86
CA GLU A 114 6.15 12.78 -17.01
C GLU A 114 5.57 11.37 -17.22
N LEU A 115 4.23 11.26 -17.34
CA LEU A 115 3.58 9.97 -17.58
C LEU A 115 3.83 9.47 -19.00
N SER A 116 3.82 10.35 -20.01
CA SER A 116 4.13 10.00 -21.40
C SER A 116 5.54 9.42 -21.51
N ASP A 117 6.53 10.14 -20.98
CA ASP A 117 7.94 9.72 -21.00
C ASP A 117 8.15 8.40 -20.23
N PHE A 118 7.49 8.26 -19.08
CA PHE A 118 7.55 7.02 -18.31
C PHE A 118 6.97 5.82 -19.06
N PHE A 119 5.81 5.96 -19.70
CA PHE A 119 5.20 4.86 -20.44
C PHE A 119 5.94 4.54 -21.73
N GLU A 120 6.50 5.55 -22.39
CA GLU A 120 7.38 5.35 -23.54
C GLU A 120 8.66 4.61 -23.13
N ALA A 121 9.26 4.97 -22.01
CA ALA A 121 10.42 4.26 -21.47
C ALA A 121 10.08 2.80 -21.09
N CYS A 122 8.87 2.52 -20.58
CA CYS A 122 8.41 1.16 -20.36
C CYS A 122 8.32 0.35 -21.64
N ASP A 123 7.80 0.93 -22.72
CA ASP A 123 7.62 0.26 -24.01
C ASP A 123 8.96 0.00 -24.71
N ASN A 124 9.94 0.86 -24.49
CA ASN A 124 11.28 0.79 -25.07
C ASN A 124 12.29 -0.03 -24.25
N LEU A 125 11.84 -0.79 -23.26
CA LEU A 125 12.72 -1.64 -22.45
C LEU A 125 13.43 -2.69 -23.32
N ARG A 126 14.75 -2.60 -23.39
CA ARG A 126 15.58 -3.53 -24.13
C ARG A 126 15.86 -4.80 -23.32
N TYR A 127 16.00 -5.92 -24.01
CA TYR A 127 16.43 -7.19 -23.44
C TYR A 127 17.47 -7.89 -24.30
N LEU A 128 18.32 -8.67 -23.66
CA LEU A 128 19.27 -9.53 -24.35
C LEU A 128 18.57 -10.84 -24.76
N PRO A 129 18.82 -11.40 -25.96
CA PRO A 129 18.14 -12.59 -26.46
C PRO A 129 18.16 -13.79 -25.50
N ASN A 130 19.26 -13.98 -24.78
CA ASN A 130 19.46 -15.10 -23.86
C ASN A 130 19.02 -14.81 -22.41
N ARG A 131 18.40 -13.65 -22.12
CA ARG A 131 17.98 -13.22 -20.80
C ARG A 131 16.45 -13.23 -20.72
N ILE A 132 15.91 -14.40 -20.40
CA ILE A 132 14.45 -14.59 -20.25
C ILE A 132 13.84 -13.67 -19.18
N ASP A 133 14.57 -13.40 -18.09
CA ASP A 133 14.18 -12.47 -17.04
C ASP A 133 13.98 -11.04 -17.57
N MET A 134 14.91 -10.57 -18.42
CA MET A 134 14.80 -9.25 -19.07
C MET A 134 13.67 -9.22 -20.11
N LYS A 135 13.46 -10.32 -20.85
CA LYS A 135 12.34 -10.44 -21.79
C LYS A 135 11.00 -10.37 -21.07
N ILE A 136 10.83 -11.13 -19.98
CA ILE A 136 9.61 -11.08 -19.18
C ILE A 136 9.41 -9.68 -18.59
N ARG A 137 10.47 -9.03 -18.09
CA ARG A 137 10.42 -7.65 -17.59
C ARG A 137 9.92 -6.68 -18.66
N SER A 138 10.45 -6.74 -19.88
CA SER A 138 10.06 -5.84 -20.97
C SER A 138 8.61 -6.04 -21.44
N MET A 139 8.04 -7.22 -21.25
CA MET A 139 6.62 -7.48 -21.49
C MET A 139 5.74 -7.09 -20.31
N THR A 140 6.21 -7.29 -19.07
CA THR A 140 5.41 -7.10 -17.86
C THR A 140 5.31 -5.62 -17.44
N ALA A 141 6.41 -4.87 -17.50
CA ALA A 141 6.45 -3.50 -17.00
C ALA A 141 5.45 -2.56 -17.71
N PRO A 142 5.34 -2.57 -19.05
CA PRO A 142 4.36 -1.75 -19.76
C PRO A 142 2.92 -2.03 -19.34
N VAL A 143 2.60 -3.29 -19.07
CA VAL A 143 1.23 -3.74 -18.77
C VAL A 143 0.88 -3.46 -17.30
N ILE A 144 1.75 -3.86 -16.36
CA ILE A 144 1.44 -3.73 -14.94
C ILE A 144 1.36 -2.27 -14.48
N PHE A 145 2.23 -1.39 -15.01
CA PHE A 145 2.18 0.03 -14.63
C PHE A 145 0.96 0.74 -15.24
N ARG A 146 0.57 0.41 -16.49
CA ARG A 146 -0.69 0.92 -17.06
C ARG A 146 -1.91 0.39 -16.34
N LEU A 147 -1.90 -0.87 -15.91
CA LEU A 147 -2.96 -1.44 -15.10
C LEU A 147 -3.11 -0.69 -13.76
N LEU A 148 -2.00 -0.43 -13.06
CA LEU A 148 -2.02 0.36 -11.82
C LEU A 148 -2.54 1.79 -12.04
N TYR A 149 -2.12 2.43 -13.12
CA TYR A 149 -2.53 3.79 -13.49
C TYR A 149 -4.02 3.87 -13.84
N SER A 150 -4.52 2.94 -14.69
CA SER A 150 -5.88 2.98 -15.22
C SER A 150 -6.95 2.47 -14.25
N THR A 151 -6.58 1.69 -13.24
CA THR A 151 -7.54 1.07 -12.31
C THR A 151 -7.42 1.54 -10.87
N GLY A 152 -6.28 2.14 -10.51
CA GLY A 152 -6.00 2.52 -9.13
C GLY A 152 -5.92 1.35 -8.15
N MET A 153 -5.79 0.10 -8.61
CA MET A 153 -5.64 -1.06 -7.72
C MET A 153 -4.38 -0.99 -6.85
N ARG A 154 -4.36 -1.71 -5.73
CA ARG A 154 -3.14 -1.76 -4.91
C ARG A 154 -2.05 -2.55 -5.62
N THR A 155 -0.79 -2.12 -5.45
CA THR A 155 0.37 -2.81 -6.03
C THR A 155 0.41 -4.30 -5.69
N ILE A 156 0.03 -4.66 -4.45
CA ILE A 156 -0.01 -6.06 -4.03
C ILE A 156 -1.17 -6.84 -4.67
N GLU A 157 -2.28 -6.19 -5.01
CA GLU A 157 -3.40 -6.80 -5.73
C GLU A 157 -2.96 -7.16 -7.16
N ALA A 158 -2.31 -6.23 -7.87
CA ALA A 158 -1.75 -6.50 -9.19
C ALA A 158 -0.72 -7.65 -9.18
N LEU A 159 0.20 -7.64 -8.21
CA LEU A 159 1.22 -8.69 -8.07
C LEU A 159 0.65 -10.05 -7.67
N SER A 160 -0.51 -10.09 -7.03
CA SER A 160 -1.17 -11.32 -6.57
C SER A 160 -2.32 -11.76 -7.47
N LEU A 161 -2.49 -11.08 -8.62
CA LEU A 161 -3.55 -11.35 -9.56
C LEU A 161 -3.40 -12.75 -10.15
N ARG A 162 -4.41 -13.60 -9.97
CA ARG A 162 -4.44 -14.96 -10.55
C ARG A 162 -5.09 -14.94 -11.93
N CYS A 163 -4.67 -15.84 -12.80
CA CYS A 163 -5.26 -15.96 -14.12
C CYS A 163 -6.77 -16.26 -14.07
N GLU A 164 -7.21 -17.09 -13.12
CA GLU A 164 -8.63 -17.44 -12.91
C GLU A 164 -9.54 -16.25 -12.48
N HIS A 165 -8.93 -15.16 -12.02
CA HIS A 165 -9.64 -13.96 -11.58
C HIS A 165 -9.65 -12.85 -12.65
N VAL A 166 -9.13 -13.12 -13.86
CA VAL A 166 -9.07 -12.17 -14.96
C VAL A 166 -9.92 -12.69 -16.11
N ASP A 167 -11.08 -12.10 -16.28
CA ASP A 167 -11.92 -12.36 -17.44
C ASP A 167 -11.53 -11.41 -18.58
N LEU A 168 -10.74 -11.94 -19.52
CA LEU A 168 -10.31 -11.20 -20.70
C LEU A 168 -11.35 -11.20 -21.84
N THR A 169 -12.51 -11.82 -21.66
CA THR A 169 -13.64 -11.74 -22.59
C THR A 169 -14.52 -10.54 -22.24
N GLU A 170 -14.89 -10.46 -20.97
CA GLU A 170 -15.75 -9.38 -20.48
C GLU A 170 -14.97 -8.15 -19.97
N GLY A 171 -13.62 -8.22 -19.91
CA GLY A 171 -12.80 -7.14 -19.40
C GLY A 171 -12.94 -6.88 -17.90
N VAL A 172 -13.17 -7.94 -17.10
CA VAL A 172 -13.43 -7.84 -15.67
C VAL A 172 -12.34 -8.54 -14.87
N ILE A 173 -11.85 -7.86 -13.84
CA ILE A 173 -10.92 -8.42 -12.85
C ILE A 173 -11.63 -8.55 -11.50
N SER A 174 -11.59 -9.77 -10.93
CA SER A 174 -12.10 -10.06 -9.58
C SER A 174 -10.97 -9.92 -8.57
N ILE A 175 -11.03 -8.93 -7.70
CA ILE A 175 -10.06 -8.78 -6.60
C ILE A 175 -10.58 -9.54 -5.38
N VAL A 176 -9.93 -10.66 -5.07
CA VAL A 176 -10.29 -11.56 -3.97
C VAL A 176 -9.17 -11.67 -2.94
N GLY A 177 -9.49 -12.10 -1.72
CA GLY A 177 -8.50 -12.38 -0.67
C GLY A 177 -7.78 -11.15 -0.15
N THR A 178 -8.36 -9.96 -0.26
CA THR A 178 -7.77 -8.70 0.23
C THR A 178 -7.82 -8.60 1.75
N LYS A 179 -6.87 -7.85 2.32
CA LYS A 179 -6.87 -7.55 3.76
C LYS A 179 -8.14 -6.77 4.12
N GLY A 180 -9.04 -7.39 4.89
CA GLY A 180 -10.29 -6.78 5.35
C GLY A 180 -11.54 -7.22 4.59
N TYR A 181 -11.49 -8.31 3.81
CA TYR A 181 -12.64 -8.89 3.07
C TYR A 181 -13.29 -7.94 2.07
N ASN A 182 -12.55 -6.99 1.52
CA ASN A 182 -13.05 -6.06 0.51
C ASN A 182 -12.81 -6.63 -0.89
N GLU A 183 -13.56 -7.66 -1.20
CA GLU A 183 -13.64 -8.19 -2.56
C GLU A 183 -14.41 -7.18 -3.43
N HIS A 184 -13.89 -6.92 -4.61
CA HIS A 184 -14.50 -5.98 -5.55
C HIS A 184 -14.11 -6.34 -6.98
N TYR A 185 -14.88 -5.82 -7.93
CA TYR A 185 -14.61 -5.97 -9.34
C TYR A 185 -14.02 -4.70 -9.92
N ILE A 186 -13.14 -4.87 -10.89
CA ILE A 186 -12.55 -3.81 -11.69
C ILE A 186 -12.95 -4.07 -13.13
N VAL A 187 -13.54 -3.08 -13.79
CA VAL A 187 -13.83 -3.12 -15.22
C VAL A 187 -12.70 -2.43 -15.96
N LEU A 188 -12.14 -3.11 -16.95
CA LEU A 188 -11.05 -2.59 -17.77
C LEU A 188 -11.64 -1.71 -18.90
N HIS A 189 -10.93 -0.65 -19.23
CA HIS A 189 -11.16 0.07 -20.49
C HIS A 189 -10.69 -0.77 -21.67
N ASP A 190 -11.32 -0.65 -22.82
CA ASP A 190 -11.06 -1.49 -24.01
C ASP A 190 -9.58 -1.55 -24.38
N SER A 191 -8.88 -0.42 -24.38
CA SER A 191 -7.44 -0.36 -24.67
C SER A 191 -6.58 -1.11 -23.66
N MET A 192 -6.99 -1.14 -22.38
CA MET A 192 -6.28 -1.90 -21.35
C MET A 192 -6.59 -3.39 -21.46
N LEU A 193 -7.83 -3.74 -21.80
CA LEU A 193 -8.23 -5.12 -22.08
C LEU A 193 -7.43 -5.69 -23.23
N GLU A 194 -7.33 -4.98 -24.35
CA GLU A 194 -6.53 -5.39 -25.52
C GLU A 194 -5.05 -5.60 -25.14
N LEU A 195 -4.47 -4.68 -24.38
CA LEU A 195 -3.08 -4.80 -23.93
C LEU A 195 -2.88 -6.03 -23.04
N MET A 196 -3.83 -6.32 -22.14
CA MET A 196 -3.79 -7.50 -21.28
C MET A 196 -4.00 -8.80 -22.07
N GLN A 197 -4.85 -8.81 -23.07
CA GLN A 197 -5.02 -9.96 -23.98
C GLN A 197 -3.72 -10.27 -24.73
N GLN A 198 -3.07 -9.27 -25.32
CA GLN A 198 -1.79 -9.42 -26.02
C GLN A 198 -0.69 -9.93 -25.08
N PHE A 199 -0.63 -9.38 -23.86
CA PHE A 199 0.30 -9.84 -22.83
C PHE A 199 0.03 -11.30 -22.46
N ASN A 200 -1.24 -11.66 -22.23
CA ASN A 200 -1.65 -13.01 -21.86
C ASN A 200 -1.19 -14.02 -22.93
N GLN A 201 -1.46 -13.75 -24.21
CA GLN A 201 -1.04 -14.61 -25.32
C GLN A 201 0.48 -14.83 -25.35
N LYS A 202 1.26 -13.76 -25.17
CA LYS A 202 2.73 -13.86 -25.12
C LYS A 202 3.22 -14.67 -23.91
N MET A 203 2.58 -14.50 -22.76
CA MET A 203 2.97 -15.23 -21.55
C MET A 203 2.52 -16.69 -21.59
N ASP A 204 1.39 -17.01 -22.22
CA ASP A 204 0.93 -18.41 -22.41
C ASP A 204 1.88 -19.22 -23.31
N CYS A 205 2.56 -18.57 -24.27
CA CYS A 205 3.62 -19.22 -25.06
C CYS A 205 4.86 -19.58 -24.20
N ILE A 206 5.08 -18.90 -23.06
CA ILE A 206 6.23 -19.15 -22.18
C ILE A 206 5.82 -20.06 -21.00
N PHE A 207 4.66 -19.77 -20.39
CA PHE A 207 4.12 -20.46 -19.23
C PHE A 207 2.62 -20.76 -19.40
N PRO A 208 2.24 -21.80 -20.13
CA PRO A 208 0.85 -22.08 -20.52
C PRO A 208 -0.10 -22.36 -19.33
N ASN A 209 0.44 -22.78 -18.19
CA ASN A 209 -0.36 -23.12 -16.97
C ASN A 209 0.07 -22.29 -15.77
N ARG A 210 0.37 -21.00 -15.94
CA ARG A 210 0.75 -20.16 -14.82
C ARG A 210 -0.43 -19.86 -13.90
N GLU A 211 -0.18 -19.87 -12.61
CA GLU A 211 -1.18 -19.56 -11.58
C GLU A 211 -1.45 -18.05 -11.51
N TYR A 212 -0.39 -17.24 -11.54
CA TYR A 212 -0.47 -15.79 -11.44
C TYR A 212 -0.39 -15.13 -12.80
N PHE A 213 -1.11 -14.05 -12.99
CA PHE A 213 -1.14 -13.32 -14.26
C PHE A 213 0.23 -12.72 -14.59
N PHE A 214 0.92 -12.15 -13.57
CA PHE A 214 2.28 -11.64 -13.70
C PHE A 214 3.27 -12.54 -12.95
N VAL A 215 4.13 -13.21 -13.70
CA VAL A 215 5.11 -14.16 -13.16
C VAL A 215 6.54 -13.85 -13.60
N SER A 216 7.49 -14.24 -12.75
CA SER A 216 8.92 -14.19 -13.01
C SER A 216 9.36 -15.35 -13.93
N LYS A 217 10.64 -15.37 -14.30
CA LYS A 217 11.26 -16.47 -15.07
C LYS A 217 11.10 -17.85 -14.40
N ASP A 218 10.88 -17.91 -13.10
CA ASP A 218 10.73 -19.15 -12.33
C ASP A 218 9.25 -19.55 -12.17
N ASN A 219 8.34 -18.94 -12.93
CA ASN A 219 6.89 -19.14 -12.89
C ASN A 219 6.28 -18.89 -11.50
N VAL A 220 6.84 -17.95 -10.75
CA VAL A 220 6.30 -17.50 -9.47
C VAL A 220 5.94 -16.02 -9.55
N ARG A 221 4.97 -15.58 -8.76
CA ARG A 221 4.58 -14.17 -8.72
C ARG A 221 5.75 -13.27 -8.34
N PHE A 222 5.79 -12.08 -8.91
CA PHE A 222 6.75 -11.06 -8.50
C PHE A 222 6.52 -10.62 -7.04
N ASN A 223 7.59 -10.20 -6.39
CA ASN A 223 7.52 -9.58 -5.07
C ASN A 223 7.39 -8.04 -5.18
N SER A 224 7.07 -7.40 -4.05
CA SER A 224 6.90 -5.94 -4.03
C SER A 224 8.18 -5.17 -4.37
N SER A 225 9.36 -5.72 -4.03
CA SER A 225 10.63 -5.09 -4.36
C SER A 225 10.84 -5.04 -5.88
N TRP A 226 10.50 -6.11 -6.61
CA TRP A 226 10.59 -6.12 -8.07
C TRP A 226 9.80 -4.95 -8.69
N LEU A 227 8.57 -4.74 -8.25
CA LEU A 227 7.72 -3.67 -8.78
C LEU A 227 8.27 -2.28 -8.43
N THR A 228 8.68 -2.09 -7.17
CA THR A 228 9.24 -0.82 -6.70
C THR A 228 10.56 -0.48 -7.40
N ASP A 229 11.45 -1.46 -7.53
CA ASP A 229 12.77 -1.27 -8.15
C ASP A 229 12.62 -1.00 -9.65
N ASN A 230 11.74 -1.73 -10.35
CA ASN A 230 11.51 -1.50 -11.78
C ASN A 230 10.83 -0.14 -12.04
N PHE A 231 9.85 0.26 -11.23
CA PHE A 231 9.27 1.59 -11.34
C PHE A 231 10.36 2.65 -11.20
N ARG A 232 11.18 2.58 -10.14
CA ARG A 232 12.23 3.57 -9.88
C ARG A 232 13.27 3.62 -11.00
N ILE A 233 13.77 2.46 -11.45
CA ILE A 233 14.78 2.41 -12.51
C ILE A 233 14.26 3.05 -13.81
N ILE A 234 13.01 2.79 -14.18
CA ILE A 234 12.41 3.34 -15.39
C ILE A 234 12.11 4.83 -15.18
N TRP A 235 11.51 5.19 -14.05
CA TRP A 235 11.17 6.57 -13.73
C TRP A 235 12.39 7.49 -13.71
N ASP A 236 13.42 7.10 -12.96
CA ASP A 236 14.66 7.87 -12.81
C ASP A 236 15.47 7.99 -14.12
N SER A 237 15.17 7.16 -15.13
CA SER A 237 15.83 7.25 -16.44
C SER A 237 15.29 8.37 -17.32
N VAL A 238 14.08 8.88 -17.06
CA VAL A 238 13.40 9.88 -17.90
C VAL A 238 12.87 11.06 -17.10
N ASN A 239 12.70 10.95 -15.79
CA ASN A 239 12.18 11.97 -14.92
C ASN A 239 13.15 12.31 -13.79
N SER A 240 13.17 13.57 -13.35
CA SER A 240 14.01 14.04 -12.24
C SER A 240 13.27 14.14 -10.91
N SER A 241 11.93 14.12 -10.93
CA SER A 241 11.08 14.18 -9.76
C SER A 241 11.04 12.85 -9.01
N HIS A 242 10.76 12.90 -7.69
CA HIS A 242 10.62 11.67 -6.91
C HIS A 242 9.18 11.17 -6.96
N ALA A 243 8.98 9.98 -7.49
CA ALA A 243 7.70 9.29 -7.52
C ALA A 243 7.83 7.81 -7.14
N THR A 244 6.72 7.18 -6.82
CA THR A 244 6.62 5.76 -6.50
C THR A 244 5.50 5.09 -7.31
N ALA A 245 5.58 3.77 -7.50
CA ALA A 245 4.49 3.03 -8.16
C ALA A 245 3.14 3.17 -7.43
N TYR A 246 3.15 3.47 -6.14
CA TYR A 246 1.92 3.69 -5.37
C TYR A 246 1.27 5.04 -5.69
N ASP A 247 2.04 6.02 -6.16
CA ASP A 247 1.51 7.32 -6.56
C ASP A 247 0.63 7.23 -7.82
N LEU A 248 0.81 6.22 -8.66
CA LEU A 248 -0.13 5.94 -9.76
C LEU A 248 -1.57 5.71 -9.26
N ARG A 249 -1.72 5.03 -8.13
CA ARG A 249 -3.02 4.86 -7.48
C ARG A 249 -3.55 6.18 -6.88
N HIS A 250 -2.68 7.00 -6.32
CA HIS A 250 -3.05 8.33 -5.85
C HIS A 250 -3.52 9.20 -7.01
N ASN A 251 -2.80 9.14 -8.13
CA ASN A 251 -3.17 9.87 -9.34
C ASN A 251 -4.54 9.43 -9.89
N TYR A 252 -4.81 8.12 -9.95
CA TYR A 252 -6.12 7.60 -10.35
C TYR A 252 -7.26 8.22 -9.52
N ALA A 253 -7.10 8.31 -8.21
CA ALA A 253 -8.12 8.90 -7.34
C ALA A 253 -8.28 10.41 -7.59
N ILE A 254 -7.17 11.14 -7.73
CA ILE A 254 -7.15 12.59 -7.97
C ILE A 254 -7.79 12.91 -9.32
N GLU A 255 -7.40 12.20 -10.38
CA GLU A 255 -7.95 12.37 -11.72
C GLU A 255 -9.47 12.13 -11.77
N ASN A 256 -9.95 11.08 -11.10
CA ASN A 256 -11.38 10.82 -11.02
C ASN A 256 -12.13 11.95 -10.29
N ILE A 257 -11.57 12.42 -9.16
CA ILE A 257 -12.18 13.53 -8.41
C ILE A 257 -12.20 14.81 -9.26
N ASN A 258 -11.12 15.13 -9.96
CA ASN A 258 -11.03 16.32 -10.81
C ASN A 258 -12.04 16.29 -11.97
N ARG A 259 -12.26 15.13 -12.60
CA ARG A 259 -13.24 14.99 -13.69
C ARG A 259 -14.67 15.23 -13.24
N TRP A 260 -15.01 14.92 -11.99
CA TRP A 260 -16.38 15.04 -11.48
C TRP A 260 -16.86 16.49 -11.31
N THR A 261 -15.95 17.43 -11.28
CA THR A 261 -16.26 18.85 -11.02
C THR A 261 -17.13 19.48 -12.08
N ASN A 262 -17.18 18.92 -13.30
CA ASN A 262 -17.88 19.48 -14.43
C ASN A 262 -19.16 18.70 -14.86
N GLU A 263 -19.52 17.59 -14.19
CA GLU A 263 -20.53 16.66 -14.71
C GLU A 263 -21.87 16.64 -13.96
N GLY A 264 -22.14 17.58 -13.03
CA GLY A 264 -23.47 17.76 -12.42
C GLY A 264 -24.03 16.60 -11.58
N PHE A 265 -23.24 15.56 -11.34
CA PHE A 265 -23.64 14.40 -10.53
C PHE A 265 -23.47 14.65 -9.03
N ASN A 266 -24.28 13.95 -8.23
CA ASN A 266 -24.18 13.99 -6.79
C ASN A 266 -22.80 13.51 -6.32
N PHE A 267 -22.01 14.43 -5.76
CA PHE A 267 -20.63 14.24 -5.31
C PHE A 267 -20.49 13.06 -4.33
N TYR A 268 -21.44 12.88 -3.43
CA TYR A 268 -21.41 11.79 -2.44
C TYR A 268 -21.50 10.40 -3.06
N ASP A 269 -22.30 10.24 -4.11
CA ASP A 269 -22.43 8.96 -4.81
C ASP A 269 -21.14 8.59 -5.53
N LYS A 270 -20.51 9.55 -6.20
CA LYS A 270 -19.25 9.34 -6.90
C LYS A 270 -18.11 8.95 -5.96
N ILE A 271 -18.05 9.52 -4.75
CA ILE A 271 -17.09 9.11 -3.71
C ILE A 271 -17.32 7.68 -3.27
N ALA A 272 -18.55 7.27 -3.09
CA ALA A 272 -18.88 5.91 -2.71
C ALA A 272 -18.44 4.93 -3.80
N TYR A 273 -18.63 5.27 -5.07
CA TYR A 273 -18.14 4.47 -6.20
C TYR A 273 -16.62 4.40 -6.25
N LEU A 274 -15.92 5.53 -6.12
CA LEU A 274 -14.45 5.55 -6.05
C LEU A 274 -13.92 4.74 -4.87
N SER A 275 -14.53 4.89 -3.71
CA SER A 275 -14.19 4.13 -2.51
C SER A 275 -14.31 2.62 -2.74
N LYS A 276 -15.39 2.20 -3.41
CA LYS A 276 -15.62 0.79 -3.75
C LYS A 276 -14.64 0.30 -4.81
N SER A 277 -14.45 1.04 -5.91
CA SER A 277 -13.53 0.64 -7.00
C SER A 277 -12.08 0.53 -6.52
N MET A 278 -11.69 1.37 -5.56
CA MET A 278 -10.37 1.30 -4.91
C MET A 278 -10.30 0.26 -3.77
N GLY A 279 -11.39 -0.42 -3.43
CA GLY A 279 -11.42 -1.38 -2.33
C GLY A 279 -11.08 -0.75 -0.97
N HIS A 280 -11.59 0.45 -0.67
CA HIS A 280 -11.44 1.08 0.63
C HIS A 280 -12.45 0.52 1.64
N VAL A 281 -11.98 0.15 2.84
CA VAL A 281 -12.84 -0.34 3.94
C VAL A 281 -13.70 0.78 4.50
N THR A 282 -13.16 2.00 4.51
CA THR A 282 -13.83 3.18 5.07
C THR A 282 -13.73 4.35 4.11
N LEU A 283 -14.75 5.20 4.09
CA LEU A 283 -14.76 6.46 3.35
C LEU A 283 -13.64 7.42 3.79
N GLU A 284 -13.17 7.31 5.04
CA GLU A 284 -12.03 8.09 5.55
C GLU A 284 -10.75 7.91 4.71
N SER A 285 -10.54 6.70 4.17
CA SER A 285 -9.42 6.43 3.27
C SER A 285 -9.55 7.17 1.94
N THR A 286 -10.77 7.45 1.49
CA THR A 286 -11.05 8.22 0.27
C THR A 286 -11.03 9.72 0.58
N LYS A 287 -11.50 10.14 1.74
CA LYS A 287 -11.45 11.55 2.19
C LYS A 287 -10.04 12.12 2.25
N TYR A 288 -9.02 11.28 2.44
CA TYR A 288 -7.62 11.71 2.36
C TYR A 288 -7.32 12.42 1.03
N TYR A 289 -7.88 11.97 -0.08
CA TYR A 289 -7.68 12.58 -1.39
C TYR A 289 -8.27 13.99 -1.51
N TYR A 290 -9.30 14.32 -0.72
CA TYR A 290 -9.86 15.68 -0.69
C TYR A 290 -8.88 16.71 -0.16
N SER A 291 -8.06 16.31 0.80
CA SER A 291 -7.06 17.24 1.37
C SER A 291 -5.90 17.52 0.42
N ILE A 292 -5.84 16.83 -0.73
CA ILE A 292 -4.72 16.92 -1.68
C ILE A 292 -5.17 17.57 -3.00
N VAL A 293 -6.49 17.64 -3.29
CA VAL A 293 -7.01 18.24 -4.52
C VAL A 293 -7.19 19.76 -4.33
N PRO A 294 -6.33 20.59 -4.96
CA PRO A 294 -6.35 22.05 -4.75
C PRO A 294 -7.69 22.71 -5.12
N ASN A 295 -8.38 22.20 -6.13
CA ASN A 295 -9.64 22.78 -6.62
C ASN A 295 -10.85 22.40 -5.80
N LEU A 296 -10.72 21.48 -4.83
CA LEU A 296 -11.86 21.02 -4.06
C LEU A 296 -12.40 22.11 -3.12
N SER A 297 -11.54 22.96 -2.57
CA SER A 297 -11.97 24.07 -1.72
C SER A 297 -12.83 25.08 -2.51
N SER A 298 -12.45 25.37 -3.77
CA SER A 298 -13.25 26.26 -4.63
C SER A 298 -14.58 25.63 -5.04
N ILE A 299 -14.64 24.31 -5.24
CA ILE A 299 -15.90 23.60 -5.55
C ILE A 299 -16.82 23.57 -4.33
N MET A 300 -16.26 23.28 -3.15
CA MET A 300 -17.03 23.33 -1.90
C MET A 300 -17.48 24.76 -1.58
N MET A 301 -16.63 25.77 -1.80
CA MET A 301 -17.01 27.17 -1.66
C MET A 301 -18.18 27.53 -2.59
N ASN A 302 -18.10 27.22 -3.88
CA ASN A 302 -19.15 27.55 -4.83
C ASN A 302 -20.49 26.88 -4.48
N GLN A 303 -20.48 25.63 -4.01
CA GLN A 303 -21.71 24.94 -3.54
C GLN A 303 -22.20 25.45 -2.18
N THR A 304 -21.32 26.01 -1.35
CA THR A 304 -21.67 26.50 -0.02
C THR A 304 -22.14 27.96 -0.09
N ILE A 305 -21.58 28.76 -0.99
CA ILE A 305 -21.95 30.18 -1.21
C ILE A 305 -23.43 30.29 -1.53
N GLU A 306 -23.95 29.51 -2.48
CA GLU A 306 -25.38 29.53 -2.83
C GLU A 306 -26.31 29.12 -1.68
N THR A 307 -25.80 28.35 -0.68
CA THR A 307 -26.60 27.85 0.45
C THR A 307 -26.53 28.76 1.68
N PHE A 308 -25.50 29.57 1.84
CA PHE A 308 -25.23 30.35 3.04
C PHE A 308 -25.18 31.88 2.86
N ASP A 309 -25.14 32.39 1.61
CA ASP A 309 -25.09 33.84 1.34
C ASP A 309 -26.24 34.62 1.96
N TRP A 310 -27.41 34.02 2.09
CA TRP A 310 -28.58 34.65 2.73
C TRP A 310 -28.49 34.76 4.27
N ILE A 311 -27.54 34.04 4.89
CA ILE A 311 -27.33 34.04 6.35
C ILE A 311 -26.19 35.00 6.75
N VAL A 312 -25.27 35.31 5.83
CA VAL A 312 -24.12 36.19 6.09
C VAL A 312 -24.57 37.63 5.91
N PRO A 313 -24.54 38.48 6.98
CA PRO A 313 -24.87 39.89 6.85
C PRO A 313 -23.87 40.57 5.88
N GLU A 314 -24.38 41.45 5.01
CA GLU A 314 -23.52 42.30 4.20
C GLU A 314 -22.63 43.15 5.13
N VAL A 315 -21.32 42.95 5.04
CA VAL A 315 -20.35 43.77 5.75
C VAL A 315 -20.19 45.06 4.92
N ASN A 316 -20.82 46.15 5.35
CA ASN A 316 -20.57 47.45 4.78
C ASN A 316 -19.11 47.85 5.06
N THR A 317 -18.32 47.91 3.99
CA THR A 317 -16.89 48.35 4.02
C THR A 317 -16.70 49.83 4.16
N ASP A 318 -17.77 50.61 4.43
CA ASP A 318 -17.73 52.08 4.43
C ASP A 318 -17.62 52.70 5.85
N GLU A 319 -17.29 51.93 6.89
CA GLU A 319 -16.91 52.56 8.17
C GLU A 319 -15.41 52.86 8.16
N GLU A 320 -15.09 54.08 7.73
CA GLU A 320 -13.78 54.73 7.99
C GLU A 320 -13.57 54.73 9.52
N ILE A 321 -12.49 54.10 9.94
CA ILE A 321 -12.00 54.15 11.32
C ILE A 321 -11.42 55.53 11.52
N TYR A 322 -12.10 56.37 12.31
CA TYR A 322 -11.52 57.56 12.98
C TYR A 322 -10.80 57.13 14.25
#